data_3728368790758f82b86832eeea31a0f1
#
_entry.id   3728368790758f82b86832eeea31a0f1
#
_cell.length_a   1.000
_cell.length_b   1.000
_cell.length_c   1.000
_cell.angle_alpha   90.00
_cell.angle_beta   90.00
_cell.angle_gamma   90.00
#
_symmetry.space_group_name_H-M   'P 1'
#
loop_
_entity.id
_entity.type
_entity.pdbx_description
1 polymer ?
#
loop_
_entity_poly.entity_id
_entity_poly.type
_entity_poly.pdbx_seq_one_letter_code
_entity_poly.pdbx_strand_id
1 'polypeptide(L)'
;MSNFVTTLLLAGGADARIAPLDQSDACGMNLWDMRTRAWSQPLLAMVDGAQAGALEAKLGHVVLDPRVPGGRVGTWLQRRYGLSSSCLVCQATGDNPATLQCLTPRMGEAVISLGTSDTVLLPSQVYTPDPTYHIFAHPVTTGEAHGTPPYFLMLVDMNGSLAREWVG
;
A
#
# COMPACT_ATOMS: atom_id res chain seq x y z
N MET A 1 4.41 -1.75 8.18
CA MET A 1 4.43 -0.61 9.15
C MET A 1 3.19 0.26 9.02
N SER A 2 2.67 0.48 7.83
CA SER A 2 1.48 1.30 7.52
C SER A 2 0.24 0.91 8.34
N ASN A 3 -0.17 -0.35 8.35
CA ASN A 3 -1.32 -0.80 9.13
C ASN A 3 -1.13 -0.70 10.66
N PHE A 4 0.11 -0.74 11.14
CA PHE A 4 0.40 -0.48 12.55
C PHE A 4 0.05 0.96 12.93
N VAL A 5 0.43 1.93 12.11
CA VAL A 5 0.08 3.35 12.32
C VAL A 5 -1.44 3.52 12.27
N THR A 6 -2.09 2.95 11.27
CA THR A 6 -3.56 2.97 11.18
C THR A 6 -4.21 2.36 12.43
N THR A 7 -3.69 1.24 12.91
CA THR A 7 -4.16 0.59 14.14
C THR A 7 -4.04 1.53 15.35
N LEU A 8 -2.90 2.22 15.50
CA LEU A 8 -2.70 3.18 16.59
C LEU A 8 -3.69 4.35 16.51
N LEU A 9 -3.96 4.84 15.31
CA LEU A 9 -4.91 5.93 15.10
C LEU A 9 -6.35 5.53 15.41
N LEU A 10 -6.71 4.28 15.13
CA LEU A 10 -8.05 3.73 15.41
C LEU A 10 -8.21 3.25 16.86
N ALA A 11 -7.11 2.98 17.56
CA ALA A 11 -7.14 2.35 18.86
C ALA A 11 -7.89 3.17 19.91
N GLY A 12 -8.95 2.59 20.43
CA GLY A 12 -9.78 3.20 21.47
C GLY A 12 -9.53 2.66 22.89
N GLY A 13 -8.72 1.61 23.02
CA GLY A 13 -8.50 0.90 24.28
C GLY A 13 -7.96 -0.52 24.10
N ALA A 14 -8.16 -1.37 25.10
CA ALA A 14 -7.63 -2.75 25.14
C ALA A 14 -8.15 -3.68 24.00
N ASP A 15 -9.27 -3.33 23.38
CA ASP A 15 -9.89 -4.15 22.33
C ASP A 15 -9.47 -3.71 20.91
N ALA A 16 -8.36 -2.99 20.79
CA ALA A 16 -7.85 -2.55 19.50
C ALA A 16 -7.54 -3.75 18.58
N ARG A 17 -8.29 -3.86 17.49
CA ARG A 17 -8.02 -4.85 16.44
C ARG A 17 -6.99 -4.28 15.47
N ILE A 18 -6.17 -5.15 14.89
CA ILE A 18 -5.25 -4.77 13.83
C ILE A 18 -6.06 -4.21 12.66
N ALA A 19 -5.70 -3.01 12.23
CA ALA A 19 -6.33 -2.36 11.09
C ALA A 19 -6.11 -3.19 9.82
N PRO A 20 -7.08 -3.20 8.89
CA PRO A 20 -6.88 -3.83 7.59
C PRO A 20 -5.73 -3.17 6.82
N LEU A 21 -5.22 -3.88 5.83
CA LEU A 21 -4.20 -3.39 4.91
C LEU A 21 -4.84 -2.60 3.77
N ASP A 22 -4.12 -1.62 3.26
CA ASP A 22 -4.40 -1.05 1.95
C ASP A 22 -3.95 -2.00 0.83
N GLN A 23 -4.71 -2.07 -0.27
CA GLN A 23 -4.41 -2.97 -1.38
C GLN A 23 -3.04 -2.69 -2.01
N SER A 24 -2.65 -1.43 -2.19
CA SER A 24 -1.36 -1.08 -2.78
C SER A 24 -0.19 -1.50 -1.88
N ASP A 25 -0.36 -1.42 -0.56
CA ASP A 25 0.62 -1.91 0.41
C ASP A 25 0.68 -3.45 0.43
N ALA A 26 -0.49 -4.12 0.36
CA ALA A 26 -0.56 -5.59 0.29
C ALA A 26 0.17 -6.15 -0.94
N CYS A 27 0.13 -5.46 -2.08
CA CYS A 27 0.86 -5.84 -3.30
C CYS A 27 2.37 -5.96 -3.05
N GLY A 28 2.95 -5.09 -2.22
CA GLY A 28 4.36 -5.12 -1.87
C GLY A 28 4.79 -6.32 -1.04
N MET A 29 3.86 -7.09 -0.49
CA MET A 29 4.15 -8.27 0.34
C MET A 29 4.45 -9.53 -0.49
N ASN A 30 4.24 -9.52 -1.80
CA ASN A 30 4.38 -10.66 -2.72
C ASN A 30 3.51 -11.88 -2.37
N LEU A 31 2.45 -11.70 -1.59
CA LEU A 31 1.49 -12.75 -1.21
C LEU A 31 0.08 -12.45 -1.72
N TRP A 32 -0.12 -11.25 -2.27
CA TRP A 32 -1.40 -10.77 -2.76
C TRP A 32 -1.55 -11.03 -4.27
N ASP A 33 -2.64 -11.66 -4.67
CA ASP A 33 -3.00 -11.82 -6.09
C ASP A 33 -3.93 -10.69 -6.51
N MET A 34 -3.43 -9.79 -7.35
CA MET A 34 -4.18 -8.64 -7.85
C MET A 34 -5.29 -9.00 -8.83
N ARG A 35 -5.25 -10.19 -9.47
CA ARG A 35 -6.28 -10.65 -10.39
C ARG A 35 -7.53 -11.10 -9.64
N THR A 36 -7.31 -11.90 -8.59
CA THR A 36 -8.39 -12.41 -7.75
C THR A 36 -8.75 -11.47 -6.61
N ARG A 37 -7.91 -10.46 -6.35
CA ARG A 37 -8.01 -9.54 -5.21
C ARG A 37 -8.14 -10.29 -3.89
N ALA A 38 -7.27 -11.26 -3.70
CA ALA A 38 -7.22 -12.13 -2.53
C ALA A 38 -5.79 -12.55 -2.22
N TRP A 39 -5.57 -13.07 -1.02
CA TRP A 39 -4.31 -13.69 -0.66
C TRP A 39 -4.09 -14.95 -1.51
N SER A 40 -2.91 -15.08 -2.09
CA SER A 40 -2.55 -16.21 -2.96
C SER A 40 -2.32 -17.47 -2.13
N GLN A 41 -3.27 -18.41 -2.17
CA GLN A 41 -3.17 -19.65 -1.41
C GLN A 41 -1.90 -20.47 -1.74
N PRO A 42 -1.47 -20.56 -3.03
CA PRO A 42 -0.20 -21.23 -3.34
C PRO A 42 1.00 -20.57 -2.67
N LEU A 43 1.07 -19.23 -2.65
CA LEU A 43 2.18 -18.52 -2.03
C LEU A 43 2.14 -18.60 -0.50
N LEU A 44 0.95 -18.52 0.10
CA LEU A 44 0.79 -18.75 1.54
C LEU A 44 1.26 -20.14 1.94
N ALA A 45 0.92 -21.17 1.16
CA ALA A 45 1.36 -22.54 1.39
C ALA A 45 2.88 -22.71 1.24
N MET A 46 3.52 -21.96 0.35
CA MET A 46 4.99 -21.95 0.23
C MET A 46 5.68 -21.36 1.47
N VAL A 47 5.05 -20.37 2.11
CA VAL A 47 5.61 -19.70 3.30
C VAL A 47 5.38 -20.51 4.58
N ASP A 48 4.19 -21.03 4.81
CA ASP A 48 3.79 -21.62 6.09
C ASP A 48 3.16 -23.02 5.95
N GLY A 49 3.26 -23.65 4.80
CA GLY A 49 2.85 -25.04 4.58
C GLY A 49 1.41 -25.32 5.04
N ALA A 50 1.27 -26.25 5.96
CA ALA A 50 -0.04 -26.67 6.50
C ALA A 50 -0.76 -25.57 7.32
N GLN A 51 -0.09 -24.50 7.68
CA GLN A 51 -0.63 -23.39 8.47
C GLN A 51 -0.99 -22.15 7.62
N ALA A 52 -1.08 -22.29 6.31
CA ALA A 52 -1.42 -21.20 5.39
C ALA A 52 -2.67 -20.41 5.82
N GLY A 53 -3.70 -21.09 6.32
CA GLY A 53 -4.90 -20.43 6.85
C GLY A 53 -4.66 -19.60 8.11
N ALA A 54 -3.75 -20.02 8.99
CA ALA A 54 -3.35 -19.23 10.14
C ALA A 54 -2.53 -18.00 9.74
N LEU A 55 -1.69 -18.13 8.72
CA LEU A 55 -0.95 -17.00 8.13
C LEU A 55 -1.92 -15.99 7.52
N GLU A 56 -2.89 -16.43 6.73
CA GLU A 56 -3.91 -15.56 6.14
C GLU A 56 -4.69 -14.80 7.23
N ALA A 57 -5.08 -15.48 8.30
CA ALA A 57 -5.76 -14.85 9.44
C ALA A 57 -4.90 -13.77 10.13
N LYS A 58 -3.57 -13.95 10.18
CA LYS A 58 -2.63 -12.94 10.70
C LYS A 58 -2.45 -11.77 9.77
N LEU A 59 -2.40 -11.99 8.45
CA LEU A 59 -2.32 -10.95 7.43
C LEU A 59 -3.57 -10.08 7.42
N GLY A 60 -4.72 -10.69 7.67
CA GLY A 60 -5.98 -10.00 7.84
C GLY A 60 -6.64 -9.56 6.54
N HIS A 61 -7.60 -8.65 6.69
CA HIS A 61 -8.39 -8.12 5.58
C HIS A 61 -7.65 -7.03 4.81
N VAL A 62 -7.86 -7.00 3.49
CA VAL A 62 -7.33 -5.96 2.60
C VAL A 62 -8.47 -5.08 2.11
N VAL A 63 -8.33 -3.76 2.27
CA VAL A 63 -9.28 -2.77 1.76
C VAL A 63 -8.95 -2.49 0.30
N LEU A 64 -9.92 -2.70 -0.57
CA LEU A 64 -9.76 -2.52 -2.02
C LEU A 64 -10.01 -1.08 -2.47
N ASP A 65 -10.87 -0.36 -1.78
CA ASP A 65 -11.15 1.06 -2.08
C ASP A 65 -10.45 1.95 -1.05
N PRO A 66 -9.39 2.66 -1.43
CA PRO A 66 -8.63 3.51 -0.52
C PRO A 66 -9.43 4.69 0.05
N ARG A 67 -10.58 5.01 -0.55
CA ARG A 67 -11.47 6.09 -0.09
C ARG A 67 -12.34 5.67 1.08
N VAL A 68 -12.42 4.37 1.37
CA VAL A 68 -13.20 3.84 2.50
C VAL A 68 -12.40 4.05 3.78
N PRO A 69 -12.89 4.87 4.73
CA PRO A 69 -12.21 5.04 6.01
C PRO A 69 -12.20 3.73 6.81
N GLY A 70 -11.10 3.46 7.48
CA GLY A 70 -10.97 2.34 8.42
C GLY A 70 -11.82 2.52 9.68
N GLY A 71 -12.21 3.77 9.98
CA GLY A 71 -13.01 4.11 11.15
C GLY A 71 -12.81 5.54 11.61
N ARG A 72 -13.15 5.80 12.88
CA ARG A 72 -12.93 7.08 13.53
C ARG A 72 -11.71 7.03 14.43
N VAL A 73 -11.08 8.18 14.64
CA VAL A 73 -9.92 8.31 15.52
C VAL A 73 -10.23 7.83 16.93
N GLY A 74 -9.28 7.12 17.51
CA GLY A 74 -9.41 6.51 18.85
C GLY A 74 -9.59 7.54 19.98
N THR A 75 -10.29 7.15 21.03
CA THR A 75 -10.64 8.03 22.15
C THR A 75 -9.42 8.59 22.90
N TRP A 76 -8.31 7.85 22.92
CA TRP A 76 -7.07 8.34 23.53
C TRP A 76 -6.53 9.57 22.80
N LEU A 77 -6.50 9.52 21.46
CA LEU A 77 -6.06 10.65 20.62
C LEU A 77 -7.01 11.85 20.73
N GLN A 78 -8.33 11.59 20.78
CA GLN A 78 -9.31 12.65 21.00
C GLN A 78 -9.01 13.40 22.32
N ARG A 79 -8.81 12.67 23.41
CA ARG A 79 -8.55 13.27 24.73
C ARG A 79 -7.19 13.94 24.83
N ARG A 80 -6.16 13.32 24.24
CA ARG A 80 -4.76 13.79 24.37
C ARG A 80 -4.46 14.98 23.48
N TYR A 81 -5.03 15.03 22.28
CA TYR A 81 -4.71 16.02 21.26
C TYR A 81 -5.91 16.86 20.81
N GLY A 82 -7.07 16.69 21.41
CA GLY A 82 -8.27 17.46 21.08
C GLY A 82 -8.86 17.15 19.70
N LEU A 83 -8.57 15.97 19.15
CA LEU A 83 -9.13 15.59 17.85
C LEU A 83 -10.64 15.39 17.94
N SER A 84 -11.37 15.80 16.90
CA SER A 84 -12.82 15.59 16.83
C SER A 84 -13.16 14.11 16.84
N SER A 85 -14.22 13.73 17.56
CA SER A 85 -14.80 12.37 17.49
C SER A 85 -15.35 12.01 16.10
N SER A 86 -15.54 13.00 15.22
CA SER A 86 -15.90 12.79 13.82
C SER A 86 -14.72 12.61 12.87
N CYS A 87 -13.47 12.77 13.37
CA CYS A 87 -12.27 12.62 12.55
C CYS A 87 -12.17 11.19 12.02
N LEU A 88 -12.08 11.06 10.71
CA LEU A 88 -11.95 9.78 10.01
C LEU A 88 -10.47 9.38 9.87
N VAL A 89 -10.20 8.10 9.98
CA VAL A 89 -8.88 7.50 9.74
C VAL A 89 -8.96 6.68 8.46
N CYS A 90 -8.21 7.09 7.45
CA CYS A 90 -8.03 6.31 6.23
C CYS A 90 -6.89 5.28 6.41
N GLN A 91 -6.88 4.25 5.56
CA GLN A 91 -5.80 3.29 5.56
C GLN A 91 -4.49 3.96 5.17
N ALA A 92 -3.44 3.70 5.95
CA ALA A 92 -2.09 4.08 5.55
C ALA A 92 -1.58 3.10 4.48
N THR A 93 -0.77 3.60 3.58
CA THR A 93 -0.14 2.82 2.50
C THR A 93 1.38 2.85 2.59
N GLY A 94 2.07 2.14 1.69
CA GLY A 94 3.53 2.17 1.59
C GLY A 94 4.07 3.52 1.08
N ASP A 95 5.37 3.73 1.16
CA ASP A 95 6.04 4.98 0.78
C ASP A 95 5.91 5.29 -0.73
N ASN A 96 6.16 4.30 -1.59
CA ASN A 96 6.04 4.49 -3.03
C ASN A 96 4.59 4.73 -3.49
N PRO A 97 3.58 3.96 -3.04
CA PRO A 97 2.19 4.30 -3.27
C PRO A 97 1.81 5.69 -2.77
N ALA A 98 2.29 6.09 -1.58
CA ALA A 98 2.05 7.42 -1.03
C ALA A 98 2.68 8.53 -1.89
N THR A 99 3.89 8.32 -2.39
CA THR A 99 4.56 9.24 -3.31
C THR A 99 3.75 9.42 -4.60
N LEU A 100 3.29 8.30 -5.20
CA LEU A 100 2.43 8.34 -6.37
C LEU A 100 1.13 9.10 -6.10
N GLN A 101 0.51 8.86 -4.95
CA GLN A 101 -0.71 9.55 -4.53
C GLN A 101 -0.53 11.06 -4.39
N CYS A 102 0.60 11.50 -3.83
CA CYS A 102 0.89 12.92 -3.65
C CYS A 102 1.16 13.64 -4.99
N LEU A 103 1.82 12.98 -5.92
CA LEU A 103 2.24 13.56 -7.19
C LEU A 103 1.21 13.38 -8.30
N THR A 104 0.28 12.45 -8.14
CA THR A 104 -0.86 12.22 -9.05
C THR A 104 -0.50 12.27 -10.55
N PRO A 105 0.50 11.48 -11.01
CA PRO A 105 0.90 11.50 -12.42
C PRO A 105 -0.24 11.02 -13.32
N ARG A 106 -0.36 11.63 -14.48
CA ARG A 106 -1.31 11.22 -15.53
C ARG A 106 -0.75 10.05 -16.32
N MET A 107 -1.62 9.41 -17.09
CA MET A 107 -1.15 8.42 -18.07
C MET A 107 -0.12 9.05 -19.04
N GLY A 108 1.03 8.35 -19.17
CA GLY A 108 2.15 8.83 -19.97
C GLY A 108 3.14 9.72 -19.22
N GLU A 109 2.86 10.09 -17.98
CA GLU A 109 3.80 10.77 -17.09
C GLU A 109 4.51 9.76 -16.19
N ALA A 110 5.75 10.03 -15.81
CA ALA A 110 6.53 9.23 -14.88
C ALA A 110 6.93 10.08 -13.67
N VAL A 111 6.90 9.47 -12.52
CA VAL A 111 7.53 10.03 -11.31
C VAL A 111 8.90 9.37 -11.15
N ILE A 112 9.95 10.19 -11.05
CA ILE A 112 11.31 9.71 -10.76
C ILE A 112 11.68 10.23 -9.37
N SER A 113 11.87 9.30 -8.44
CA SER A 113 12.35 9.59 -7.09
C SER A 113 13.83 9.26 -6.98
N LEU A 114 14.64 10.28 -6.76
CA LEU A 114 16.10 10.17 -6.66
C LEU A 114 16.50 10.17 -5.18
N GLY A 115 16.44 9.03 -4.54
CA GLY A 115 16.79 8.81 -3.15
C GLY A 115 18.01 7.92 -2.97
N THR A 116 18.09 7.21 -1.85
CA THR A 116 19.09 6.14 -1.64
C THR A 116 18.96 5.08 -2.73
N SER A 117 17.74 4.71 -3.08
CA SER A 117 17.41 4.00 -4.32
C SER A 117 16.75 4.97 -5.28
N ASP A 118 17.00 4.82 -6.57
CA ASP A 118 16.28 5.52 -7.61
C ASP A 118 15.05 4.71 -8.00
N THR A 119 13.87 5.32 -7.94
CA THR A 119 12.62 4.65 -8.30
C THR A 119 11.91 5.39 -9.42
N VAL A 120 11.38 4.63 -10.37
CA VAL A 120 10.51 5.17 -11.43
C VAL A 120 9.12 4.60 -11.24
N LEU A 121 8.13 5.46 -11.09
CA LEU A 121 6.73 5.09 -10.92
C LEU A 121 5.94 5.52 -12.16
N LEU A 122 5.22 4.57 -12.76
CA LEU A 122 4.49 4.75 -14.02
C LEU A 122 3.03 4.28 -13.84
N PRO A 123 2.03 5.14 -14.00
CA PRO A 123 0.63 4.71 -14.06
C PRO A 123 0.40 3.75 -15.23
N SER A 124 -0.42 2.70 -15.02
CA SER A 124 -0.72 1.69 -16.04
C SER A 124 -2.20 1.32 -16.05
N GLN A 125 -2.75 1.16 -17.26
CA GLN A 125 -4.10 0.64 -17.47
C GLN A 125 -4.14 -0.90 -17.51
N VAL A 126 -2.98 -1.53 -17.68
CA VAL A 126 -2.90 -2.97 -17.94
C VAL A 126 -2.09 -3.66 -16.86
N TYR A 127 -2.60 -4.79 -16.38
CA TYR A 127 -1.87 -5.68 -15.49
C TYR A 127 -0.99 -6.64 -16.30
N THR A 128 0.29 -6.29 -16.44
CA THR A 128 1.31 -7.08 -17.13
C THR A 128 2.47 -7.35 -16.18
N PRO A 129 2.38 -8.39 -15.34
CA PRO A 129 3.46 -8.72 -14.41
C PRO A 129 4.70 -9.20 -15.16
N ASP A 130 5.86 -8.70 -14.75
CA ASP A 130 7.18 -9.03 -15.30
C ASP A 130 8.20 -9.06 -14.16
N PRO A 131 9.19 -9.98 -14.17
CA PRO A 131 10.18 -10.07 -13.12
C PRO A 131 11.15 -8.87 -13.04
N THR A 132 11.18 -8.00 -14.05
CA THR A 132 12.07 -6.83 -14.11
C THR A 132 11.51 -5.59 -13.41
N TYR A 133 10.24 -5.58 -13.07
CA TYR A 133 9.60 -4.48 -12.34
C TYR A 133 8.48 -4.99 -11.42
N HIS A 134 8.11 -4.17 -10.46
CA HIS A 134 6.95 -4.43 -9.61
C HIS A 134 5.71 -3.78 -10.21
N ILE A 135 4.56 -4.42 -10.06
CA ILE A 135 3.27 -3.84 -10.40
C ILE A 135 2.39 -3.82 -9.13
N PHE A 136 1.74 -2.70 -8.90
CA PHE A 136 0.91 -2.45 -7.72
C PHE A 136 -0.48 -2.00 -8.14
N ALA A 137 -1.47 -2.24 -7.28
CA ALA A 137 -2.74 -1.55 -7.38
C ALA A 137 -2.51 -0.04 -7.14
N HIS A 138 -3.24 0.79 -7.90
CA HIS A 138 -3.12 2.24 -7.75
C HIS A 138 -3.69 2.69 -6.39
N PRO A 139 -2.98 3.53 -5.62
CA PRO A 139 -3.37 3.86 -4.23
C PRO A 139 -4.59 4.78 -4.11
N VAL A 140 -5.08 5.36 -5.19
CA VAL A 140 -6.20 6.30 -5.18
C VAL A 140 -7.38 5.83 -6.00
N THR A 141 -7.13 5.02 -7.04
CA THR A 141 -8.16 4.65 -8.00
C THR A 141 -8.46 3.15 -7.97
N THR A 142 -9.71 2.81 -8.13
CA THR A 142 -10.16 1.43 -8.30
C THR A 142 -10.22 1.03 -9.77
N GLY A 143 -9.88 1.94 -10.69
CA GLY A 143 -9.98 1.73 -12.13
C GLY A 143 -11.41 1.83 -12.69
N GLU A 144 -12.38 2.18 -11.85
CA GLU A 144 -13.80 2.25 -12.26
C GLU A 144 -14.14 3.53 -13.03
N ALA A 145 -13.38 4.60 -12.84
CA ALA A 145 -13.57 5.85 -13.55
C ALA A 145 -12.78 5.84 -14.87
N HIS A 146 -13.42 6.23 -15.97
CA HIS A 146 -12.76 6.32 -17.28
C HIS A 146 -11.52 7.21 -17.21
N GLY A 147 -10.39 6.68 -17.68
CA GLY A 147 -9.12 7.39 -17.77
C GLY A 147 -8.24 7.34 -16.52
N THR A 148 -8.72 6.77 -15.41
CA THR A 148 -7.89 6.57 -14.22
C THR A 148 -7.16 5.23 -14.29
N PRO A 149 -5.84 5.19 -14.05
CA PRO A 149 -5.08 3.95 -14.09
C PRO A 149 -5.40 3.09 -12.87
N PRO A 150 -5.75 1.80 -13.04
CA PRO A 150 -5.97 0.89 -11.91
C PRO A 150 -4.68 0.37 -11.28
N TYR A 151 -3.55 0.53 -11.98
CA TYR A 151 -2.24 0.02 -11.57
C TYR A 151 -1.15 1.07 -11.71
N PHE A 152 -0.01 0.82 -11.08
CA PHE A 152 1.23 1.49 -11.40
C PHE A 152 2.39 0.49 -11.41
N LEU A 153 3.37 0.77 -12.24
CA LEU A 153 4.63 0.03 -12.34
C LEU A 153 5.68 0.74 -11.50
N MET A 154 6.56 -0.02 -10.87
CA MET A 154 7.69 0.50 -10.12
C MET A 154 8.96 -0.22 -10.54
N LEU A 155 9.91 0.55 -11.06
CA LEU A 155 11.29 0.10 -11.27
C LEU A 155 12.14 0.68 -10.13
N VAL A 156 13.08 -0.12 -9.65
CA VAL A 156 13.98 0.28 -8.55
C VAL A 156 15.41 0.00 -8.98
N ASP A 157 16.25 1.01 -8.88
CA ASP A 157 17.71 0.86 -8.96
C ASP A 157 18.32 1.17 -7.58
N MET A 158 18.96 0.18 -7.00
CA MET A 158 19.55 0.30 -5.68
C MET A 158 20.86 1.12 -5.74
N ASN A 159 21.14 1.86 -4.64
CA ASN A 159 22.35 2.67 -4.49
C ASN A 159 22.48 3.86 -5.45
N GLY A 160 21.38 4.38 -5.98
CA GLY A 160 21.40 5.51 -6.89
C GLY A 160 22.07 6.77 -6.29
N SER A 161 21.81 7.12 -5.02
CA SER A 161 22.48 8.24 -4.36
C SER A 161 24.00 8.03 -4.22
N LEU A 162 24.42 6.83 -3.82
CA LEU A 162 25.84 6.52 -3.69
C LEU A 162 26.58 6.61 -5.02
N ALA A 163 25.96 6.13 -6.11
CA ALA A 163 26.52 6.27 -7.45
C ALA A 163 26.68 7.75 -7.85
N ARG A 164 25.68 8.60 -7.56
CA ARG A 164 25.76 10.05 -7.84
C ARG A 164 26.84 10.75 -7.01
N GLU A 165 26.96 10.42 -5.72
CA GLU A 165 27.99 10.98 -4.83
C GLU A 165 29.41 10.57 -5.25
N TRP A 166 29.55 9.41 -5.92
CA TRP A 166 30.83 8.90 -6.39
C TRP A 166 31.32 9.58 -7.68
N VAL A 167 30.40 10.08 -8.48
CA VAL A 167 30.69 10.70 -9.80
C VAL A 167 30.77 12.25 -9.71
N GLY A 168 30.23 12.85 -8.66
CA GLY A 168 30.25 14.31 -8.45
C GLY A 168 31.37 14.75 -7.56
#